data_ca343fd4cfea33159fcc0b7902d3bd8d
#
_entry.id   ca343fd4cfea33159fcc0b7902d3bd8d
#
_cell.length_a   1.000
_cell.length_b   1.000
_cell.length_c   1.000
_cell.angle_alpha   90.00
_cell.angle_beta   90.00
_cell.angle_gamma   90.00
#
_symmetry.space_group_name_H-M   'P 1'
#
loop_
_entity.id
_entity.type
_entity.pdbx_description
1 polymer ?
#
loop_
_entity_poly.entity_id
_entity_poly.type
_entity_poly.pdbx_seq_one_letter_code
_entity_poly.pdbx_strand_id
1 'polypeptide(L)'
;MAYQGNQNLRSANEKIVYTPEMKKEFIRCYSDIIHFGEEYCHIITIDEGKVKIKFWDFQKKMIKAMYDPPEYRNVEGQMEKKKFLIVLSPRQVGKTTVSAVYLTHYAIFNEHKTIAILANKEKTALEILSRIKMIYEGLPLWLQPGIVDGGWNKQSITLGNGSRIIAASTASSAIRGYTINSLFLDEFAFVPPQIAEEFMNSVYPTVSSGKTSKIIIVSTPNGMNHFYNIWIDAIRGKNSYFPVKINWWEVPGRDDNFKKEIIRNQGITSWNQEYNCFSTHSNVNIRNKENGLIKSVTVNELWEFGNKIFDK
;
A
#
# COMPACT_ATOMS: atom_id res chain seq x y z
N MET A 1 -23.33 -15.56 -18.96
CA MET A 1 -24.45 -14.85 -18.26
C MET A 1 -23.85 -13.87 -17.26
N ALA A 2 -24.47 -12.72 -17.13
CA ALA A 2 -24.07 -11.70 -16.16
C ALA A 2 -24.20 -12.27 -14.72
N TYR A 3 -23.24 -11.99 -13.86
CA TYR A 3 -23.31 -12.42 -12.46
C TYR A 3 -24.44 -11.66 -11.73
N GLN A 4 -25.44 -12.39 -11.22
CA GLN A 4 -26.61 -11.85 -10.52
C GLN A 4 -27.28 -10.67 -11.23
N GLY A 5 -27.32 -10.69 -12.56
CA GLY A 5 -27.94 -9.62 -13.39
C GLY A 5 -27.05 -8.40 -13.65
N ASN A 6 -25.85 -8.30 -13.05
CA ASN A 6 -24.90 -7.24 -13.34
C ASN A 6 -24.13 -7.56 -14.65
N GLN A 7 -24.43 -6.82 -15.71
CA GLN A 7 -23.82 -7.03 -17.04
C GLN A 7 -22.31 -6.73 -17.08
N ASN A 8 -21.79 -6.00 -16.11
CA ASN A 8 -20.37 -5.68 -16.00
C ASN A 8 -19.55 -6.76 -15.24
N LEU A 9 -20.22 -7.77 -14.72
CA LEU A 9 -19.59 -8.86 -13.99
C LEU A 9 -19.83 -10.20 -14.68
N ARG A 10 -18.76 -10.92 -14.96
CA ARG A 10 -18.80 -12.27 -15.48
C ARG A 10 -19.01 -13.28 -14.35
N SER A 11 -19.87 -14.27 -14.57
CA SER A 11 -19.94 -15.45 -13.71
C SER A 11 -18.73 -16.38 -13.94
N ALA A 12 -18.21 -17.00 -12.88
CA ALA A 12 -17.11 -17.97 -13.00
C ALA A 12 -17.44 -19.18 -13.90
N ASN A 13 -18.73 -19.54 -13.99
CA ASN A 13 -19.20 -20.65 -14.81
C ASN A 13 -19.34 -20.32 -16.31
N GLU A 14 -19.13 -19.06 -16.69
CA GLU A 14 -19.23 -18.63 -18.09
C GLU A 14 -17.93 -18.93 -18.84
N LYS A 15 -18.04 -19.67 -19.95
CA LYS A 15 -16.90 -19.94 -20.83
C LYS A 15 -16.70 -18.78 -21.80
N ILE A 16 -15.46 -18.34 -21.95
CA ILE A 16 -15.05 -17.35 -22.94
C ILE A 16 -14.27 -18.03 -24.05
N VAL A 17 -14.63 -17.72 -25.29
CA VAL A 17 -13.83 -18.08 -26.46
C VAL A 17 -12.88 -16.91 -26.74
N TYR A 18 -11.60 -17.12 -26.45
CA TYR A 18 -10.56 -16.11 -26.67
C TYR A 18 -10.14 -16.05 -28.12
N THR A 19 -10.21 -14.87 -28.74
CA THR A 19 -9.57 -14.63 -30.02
C THR A 19 -8.04 -14.55 -29.88
N PRO A 20 -7.28 -14.66 -30.98
CA PRO A 20 -5.82 -14.47 -30.94
C PRO A 20 -5.42 -13.12 -30.35
N GLU A 21 -6.14 -12.05 -30.67
CA GLU A 21 -5.91 -10.69 -30.18
C GLU A 21 -6.13 -10.60 -28.66
N MET A 22 -7.24 -11.17 -28.15
CA MET A 22 -7.52 -11.24 -26.72
C MET A 22 -6.42 -12.00 -25.96
N LYS A 23 -5.92 -13.11 -26.51
CA LYS A 23 -4.82 -13.87 -25.91
C LYS A 23 -3.54 -13.06 -25.83
N LYS A 24 -3.18 -12.36 -26.92
CA LYS A 24 -2.01 -11.48 -26.97
C LYS A 24 -2.11 -10.36 -25.95
N GLU A 25 -3.27 -9.73 -25.86
CA GLU A 25 -3.52 -8.63 -24.94
C GLU A 25 -3.57 -9.11 -23.48
N PHE A 26 -4.13 -10.31 -23.22
CA PHE A 26 -4.09 -10.92 -21.89
C PHE A 26 -2.65 -11.14 -21.42
N ILE A 27 -1.77 -11.68 -22.29
CA ILE A 27 -0.35 -11.87 -21.97
C ILE A 27 0.34 -10.53 -21.70
N ARG A 28 0.01 -9.49 -22.49
CA ARG A 28 0.55 -8.16 -22.30
C ARG A 28 0.12 -7.57 -20.95
N CYS A 29 -1.16 -7.65 -20.60
CA CYS A 29 -1.68 -7.23 -19.31
C CYS A 29 -1.04 -8.00 -18.16
N TYR A 30 -0.85 -9.32 -18.29
CA TYR A 30 -0.17 -10.15 -17.30
C TYR A 30 1.26 -9.70 -17.04
N SER A 31 2.01 -9.38 -18.09
CA SER A 31 3.43 -9.04 -18.00
C SER A 31 3.71 -7.57 -17.67
N ASP A 32 2.76 -6.68 -17.97
CA ASP A 32 2.90 -5.23 -17.77
C ASP A 32 1.71 -4.64 -17.01
N ILE A 33 1.89 -4.52 -15.70
CA ILE A 33 0.87 -3.91 -14.81
C ILE A 33 0.63 -2.44 -15.11
N ILE A 34 1.62 -1.72 -15.66
CA ILE A 34 1.45 -0.32 -16.03
C ILE A 34 0.51 -0.22 -17.21
N HIS A 35 0.74 -1.05 -18.25
CA HIS A 35 -0.17 -1.15 -19.38
C HIS A 35 -1.59 -1.55 -18.94
N PHE A 36 -1.72 -2.58 -18.10
CA PHE A 36 -3.02 -2.99 -17.53
C PHE A 36 -3.73 -1.83 -16.84
N GLY A 37 -3.00 -1.08 -16.00
CA GLY A 37 -3.57 0.03 -15.24
C GLY A 37 -4.00 1.19 -16.14
N GLU A 38 -3.13 1.64 -17.06
CA GLU A 38 -3.40 2.81 -17.91
C GLU A 38 -4.42 2.50 -19.02
N GLU A 39 -4.53 1.25 -19.48
CA GLU A 39 -5.49 0.89 -20.53
C GLU A 39 -6.87 0.51 -20.00
N TYR A 40 -6.94 -0.23 -18.90
CA TYR A 40 -8.20 -0.83 -18.44
C TYR A 40 -8.73 -0.28 -17.14
N CYS A 41 -7.90 0.34 -16.28
CA CYS A 41 -8.37 0.79 -14.98
C CYS A 41 -8.85 2.24 -15.01
N HIS A 42 -9.90 2.50 -14.24
CA HIS A 42 -10.48 3.83 -14.09
C HIS A 42 -10.45 4.27 -12.62
N ILE A 43 -10.42 5.57 -12.43
CA ILE A 43 -10.57 6.23 -11.13
C ILE A 43 -11.69 7.26 -11.21
N ILE A 44 -12.21 7.63 -10.04
CA ILE A 44 -13.11 8.78 -9.91
C ILE A 44 -12.26 9.95 -9.36
N THR A 45 -12.21 11.02 -10.11
CA THR A 45 -11.61 12.30 -9.70
C THR A 45 -12.72 13.28 -9.31
N ILE A 46 -12.34 14.31 -8.55
CA ILE A 46 -13.30 15.33 -8.10
C ILE A 46 -13.77 16.18 -9.28
N ASP A 47 -12.85 16.49 -10.20
CA ASP A 47 -13.11 17.47 -11.26
C ASP A 47 -13.69 16.84 -12.53
N GLU A 48 -13.24 15.62 -12.89
CA GLU A 48 -13.57 15.01 -14.19
C GLU A 48 -14.46 13.75 -14.07
N GLY A 49 -14.81 13.33 -12.84
CA GLY A 49 -15.57 12.11 -12.60
C GLY A 49 -14.77 10.85 -12.92
N LYS A 50 -15.33 9.90 -13.70
CA LYS A 50 -14.69 8.62 -14.02
C LYS A 50 -13.74 8.78 -15.21
N VAL A 51 -12.42 8.65 -14.97
CA VAL A 51 -11.36 8.78 -15.98
C VAL A 51 -10.43 7.57 -15.97
N LYS A 52 -9.75 7.31 -17.09
CA LYS A 52 -8.67 6.31 -17.16
C LYS A 52 -7.50 6.72 -16.23
N ILE A 53 -6.88 5.74 -15.60
CA ILE A 53 -5.69 5.97 -14.77
C ILE A 53 -4.53 6.38 -15.68
N LYS A 54 -3.79 7.40 -15.23
CA LYS A 54 -2.49 7.76 -15.78
C LYS A 54 -1.51 7.85 -14.62
N PHE A 55 -0.55 6.94 -14.58
CA PHE A 55 0.38 6.87 -13.46
C PHE A 55 1.48 7.94 -13.56
N TRP A 56 1.75 8.58 -12.45
CA TRP A 56 2.96 9.38 -12.26
C TRP A 56 4.19 8.48 -12.08
N ASP A 57 5.38 9.00 -12.32
CA ASP A 57 6.61 8.21 -12.31
C ASP A 57 6.89 7.54 -10.97
N PHE A 58 6.64 8.22 -9.85
CA PHE A 58 6.79 7.60 -8.53
C PHE A 58 5.75 6.50 -8.28
N GLN A 59 4.54 6.62 -8.83
CA GLN A 59 3.51 5.58 -8.76
C GLN A 59 3.91 4.35 -9.57
N LYS A 60 4.52 4.54 -10.75
CA LYS A 60 5.08 3.43 -11.55
C LYS A 60 6.20 2.72 -10.79
N LYS A 61 7.07 3.45 -10.11
CA LYS A 61 8.11 2.85 -9.24
C LYS A 61 7.49 2.07 -8.08
N MET A 62 6.50 2.66 -7.40
CA MET A 62 5.81 2.04 -6.27
C MET A 62 5.12 0.74 -6.67
N ILE A 63 4.35 0.73 -7.76
CA ILE A 63 3.60 -0.46 -8.18
C ILE A 63 4.53 -1.60 -8.64
N LYS A 64 5.64 -1.26 -9.31
CA LYS A 64 6.67 -2.24 -9.66
C LYS A 64 7.32 -2.85 -8.42
N ALA A 65 7.63 -2.04 -7.41
CA ALA A 65 8.17 -2.52 -6.15
C ALA A 65 7.18 -3.37 -5.34
N MET A 66 5.86 -3.19 -5.49
CA MET A 66 4.85 -4.09 -4.91
C MET A 66 4.93 -5.49 -5.52
N TYR A 67 5.20 -5.59 -6.82
CA TYR A 67 5.36 -6.88 -7.49
C TYR A 67 6.70 -7.53 -7.18
N ASP A 68 7.75 -6.79 -7.33
CA ASP A 68 9.12 -7.28 -7.20
C ASP A 68 10.00 -6.21 -6.53
N PRO A 69 10.08 -6.22 -5.19
CA PRO A 69 10.96 -5.30 -4.47
C PRO A 69 12.39 -5.44 -4.96
N PRO A 70 13.08 -4.32 -5.26
CA PRO A 70 14.49 -4.37 -5.67
C PRO A 70 15.41 -4.94 -4.60
N GLU A 71 16.66 -5.20 -4.98
CA GLU A 71 17.73 -5.46 -4.02
C GLU A 71 18.04 -4.21 -3.19
N TYR A 72 18.40 -4.42 -1.95
CA TYR A 72 18.76 -3.35 -1.02
C TYR A 72 19.90 -3.79 -0.10
N ARG A 73 20.72 -2.85 0.33
CA ARG A 73 21.85 -3.16 1.24
C ARG A 73 21.35 -3.70 2.57
N ASN A 74 21.96 -4.80 3.01
CA ASN A 74 21.82 -5.29 4.38
C ASN A 74 22.81 -4.56 5.31
N VAL A 75 22.81 -4.92 6.59
CA VAL A 75 23.69 -4.32 7.61
C VAL A 75 25.18 -4.54 7.35
N GLU A 76 25.53 -5.56 6.59
CA GLU A 76 26.90 -5.92 6.21
C GLU A 76 27.33 -5.22 4.92
N GLY A 77 26.44 -4.40 4.32
CA GLY A 77 26.67 -3.69 3.07
C GLY A 77 26.48 -4.52 1.81
N GLN A 78 26.04 -5.77 1.92
CA GLN A 78 25.78 -6.65 0.79
C GLN A 78 24.39 -6.35 0.21
N MET A 79 24.24 -6.49 -1.12
CA MET A 79 22.94 -6.38 -1.80
C MET A 79 22.19 -7.68 -1.61
N GLU A 80 20.96 -7.60 -1.14
CA GLU A 80 20.06 -8.74 -0.99
C GLU A 80 18.68 -8.44 -1.53
N LYS A 81 18.02 -9.44 -2.10
CA LYS A 81 16.65 -9.34 -2.59
C LYS A 81 15.70 -9.16 -1.43
N LYS A 82 14.99 -8.03 -1.38
CA LYS A 82 13.98 -7.80 -0.36
C LYS A 82 12.68 -8.51 -0.73
N LYS A 83 12.00 -9.02 0.27
CA LYS A 83 10.76 -9.81 0.09
C LYS A 83 9.50 -8.98 0.26
N PHE A 84 9.54 -7.99 1.15
CA PHE A 84 8.42 -7.18 1.56
C PHE A 84 8.63 -5.72 1.19
N LEU A 85 7.57 -4.93 1.27
CA LEU A 85 7.60 -3.51 0.93
C LEU A 85 7.05 -2.67 2.09
N ILE A 86 7.75 -1.58 2.41
CA ILE A 86 7.22 -0.53 3.28
C ILE A 86 7.27 0.81 2.57
N VAL A 87 6.14 1.52 2.54
CA VAL A 87 5.99 2.79 1.83
C VAL A 87 5.65 3.89 2.81
N LEU A 88 6.54 4.87 2.92
CA LEU A 88 6.30 6.13 3.60
C LEU A 88 5.88 7.18 2.58
N SER A 89 4.69 7.71 2.70
CA SER A 89 4.13 8.62 1.69
C SER A 89 3.33 9.76 2.30
N PRO A 90 3.29 10.93 1.65
CA PRO A 90 2.38 12.01 2.01
C PRO A 90 0.93 11.64 1.74
N ARG A 91 0.02 12.50 2.22
CA ARG A 91 -1.40 12.43 1.83
C ARG A 91 -1.61 12.76 0.35
N GLN A 92 -2.68 12.21 -0.21
CA GLN A 92 -3.18 12.52 -1.56
C GLN A 92 -2.14 12.29 -2.69
N VAL A 93 -1.31 11.27 -2.55
CA VAL A 93 -0.37 10.83 -3.61
C VAL A 93 -0.94 9.70 -4.46
N GLY A 94 -2.21 9.35 -4.29
CA GLY A 94 -2.84 8.25 -5.02
C GLY A 94 -2.41 6.86 -4.57
N LYS A 95 -1.79 6.71 -3.37
CA LYS A 95 -1.34 5.41 -2.84
C LYS A 95 -2.42 4.34 -2.86
N THR A 96 -3.64 4.69 -2.44
CA THR A 96 -4.79 3.77 -2.42
C THR A 96 -5.19 3.31 -3.82
N THR A 97 -5.14 4.20 -4.81
CA THR A 97 -5.43 3.88 -6.21
C THR A 97 -4.39 2.92 -6.79
N VAL A 98 -3.10 3.22 -6.61
CA VAL A 98 -1.99 2.35 -7.04
C VAL A 98 -2.11 0.97 -6.41
N SER A 99 -2.40 0.92 -5.10
CA SER A 99 -2.60 -0.34 -4.38
C SER A 99 -3.80 -1.13 -4.89
N ALA A 100 -4.93 -0.46 -5.17
CA ALA A 100 -6.12 -1.12 -5.72
C ALA A 100 -5.83 -1.74 -7.10
N VAL A 101 -5.09 -1.06 -7.98
CA VAL A 101 -4.67 -1.62 -9.27
C VAL A 101 -3.77 -2.84 -9.06
N TYR A 102 -2.76 -2.74 -8.19
CA TYR A 102 -1.86 -3.86 -7.88
C TYR A 102 -2.63 -5.08 -7.36
N LEU A 103 -3.51 -4.88 -6.36
CA LEU A 103 -4.26 -5.97 -5.74
C LEU A 103 -5.25 -6.62 -6.72
N THR A 104 -5.88 -5.82 -7.59
CA THR A 104 -6.76 -6.32 -8.65
C THR A 104 -5.97 -7.14 -9.66
N HIS A 105 -4.86 -6.62 -10.17
CA HIS A 105 -3.99 -7.32 -11.11
C HIS A 105 -3.45 -8.62 -10.50
N TYR A 106 -2.97 -8.57 -9.26
CA TYR A 106 -2.46 -9.74 -8.56
C TYR A 106 -3.51 -10.85 -8.41
N ALA A 107 -4.76 -10.48 -8.10
CA ALA A 107 -5.87 -11.42 -7.97
C ALA A 107 -6.29 -12.04 -9.31
N ILE A 108 -6.30 -11.25 -10.39
CA ILE A 108 -6.73 -11.70 -11.72
C ILE A 108 -5.72 -12.67 -12.35
N PHE A 109 -4.44 -12.30 -12.29
CA PHE A 109 -3.38 -12.99 -13.02
C PHE A 109 -2.63 -14.06 -12.22
N ASN A 110 -3.00 -14.29 -10.96
CA ASN A 110 -2.45 -15.37 -10.17
C ASN A 110 -3.59 -16.25 -9.62
N GLU A 111 -3.45 -17.54 -9.78
CA GLU A 111 -4.44 -18.50 -9.33
C GLU A 111 -4.27 -18.86 -7.86
N HIS A 112 -5.39 -19.17 -7.19
CA HIS A 112 -5.42 -19.66 -5.81
C HIS A 112 -4.66 -18.77 -4.80
N LYS A 113 -4.80 -17.43 -4.93
CA LYS A 113 -4.19 -16.48 -4.01
C LYS A 113 -5.22 -15.87 -3.06
N THR A 114 -4.91 -15.90 -1.78
CA THR A 114 -5.66 -15.14 -0.76
C THR A 114 -4.93 -13.85 -0.48
N ILE A 115 -5.64 -12.75 -0.68
CA ILE A 115 -5.17 -11.38 -0.48
C ILE A 115 -5.94 -10.80 0.70
N ALA A 116 -5.26 -10.34 1.73
CA ALA A 116 -5.86 -9.65 2.87
C ALA A 116 -5.54 -8.14 2.80
N ILE A 117 -6.59 -7.33 2.85
CA ILE A 117 -6.51 -5.86 2.96
C ILE A 117 -6.91 -5.49 4.37
N LEU A 118 -5.98 -4.94 5.11
CA LEU A 118 -6.22 -4.51 6.49
C LEU A 118 -5.88 -3.03 6.66
N ALA A 119 -6.69 -2.36 7.45
CA ALA A 119 -6.47 -0.96 7.80
C ALA A 119 -6.79 -0.73 9.28
N ASN A 120 -6.36 0.43 9.80
CA ASN A 120 -6.69 0.84 11.18
C ASN A 120 -8.21 0.76 11.47
N LYS A 121 -9.05 1.11 10.50
CA LYS A 121 -10.52 0.99 10.59
C LYS A 121 -11.05 0.13 9.45
N GLU A 122 -12.04 -0.72 9.75
CA GLU A 122 -12.71 -1.56 8.75
C GLU A 122 -13.23 -0.73 7.57
N LYS A 123 -13.82 0.44 7.83
CA LYS A 123 -14.31 1.36 6.79
C LYS A 123 -13.22 1.71 5.77
N THR A 124 -11.98 1.92 6.22
CA THR A 124 -10.85 2.23 5.33
C THR A 124 -10.48 1.01 4.45
N ALA A 125 -10.46 -0.19 5.03
CA ALA A 125 -10.22 -1.41 4.24
C ALA A 125 -11.33 -1.66 3.21
N LEU A 126 -12.59 -1.44 3.58
CA LEU A 126 -13.74 -1.54 2.69
C LEU A 126 -13.71 -0.51 1.55
N GLU A 127 -13.19 0.69 1.80
CA GLU A 127 -13.00 1.72 0.76
C GLU A 127 -12.00 1.24 -0.31
N ILE A 128 -10.90 0.59 0.09
CA ILE A 128 -9.94 -0.01 -0.84
C ILE A 128 -10.62 -1.12 -1.65
N LEU A 129 -11.37 -1.99 -0.99
CA LEU A 129 -12.12 -3.06 -1.66
C LEU A 129 -13.16 -2.51 -2.64
N SER A 130 -13.82 -1.40 -2.30
CA SER A 130 -14.77 -0.70 -3.19
C SER A 130 -14.08 -0.19 -4.47
N ARG A 131 -12.86 0.35 -4.35
CA ARG A 131 -12.05 0.75 -5.51
C ARG A 131 -11.65 -0.44 -6.37
N ILE A 132 -11.27 -1.56 -5.75
CA ILE A 132 -10.99 -2.81 -6.47
C ILE A 132 -12.23 -3.28 -7.23
N LYS A 133 -13.41 -3.23 -6.62
CA LYS A 133 -14.68 -3.57 -7.26
C LYS A 133 -14.97 -2.68 -8.45
N MET A 134 -14.81 -1.38 -8.31
CA MET A 134 -15.00 -0.42 -9.40
C MET A 134 -14.03 -0.68 -10.57
N ILE A 135 -12.76 -0.97 -10.27
CA ILE A 135 -11.78 -1.35 -11.30
C ILE A 135 -12.24 -2.64 -11.99
N TYR A 136 -12.56 -3.68 -11.22
CA TYR A 136 -12.95 -4.98 -11.74
C TYR A 136 -14.20 -4.90 -12.63
N GLU A 137 -15.23 -4.18 -12.22
CA GLU A 137 -16.45 -3.92 -13.01
C GLU A 137 -16.17 -3.13 -14.29
N GLY A 138 -15.09 -2.35 -14.33
CA GLY A 138 -14.67 -1.61 -15.52
C GLY A 138 -13.88 -2.43 -16.53
N LEU A 139 -13.45 -3.65 -16.18
CA LEU A 139 -12.68 -4.50 -17.07
C LEU A 139 -13.55 -5.18 -18.13
N PRO A 140 -13.04 -5.40 -19.33
CA PRO A 140 -13.71 -6.26 -20.31
C PRO A 140 -13.97 -7.65 -19.72
N LEU A 141 -15.13 -8.25 -20.04
CA LEU A 141 -15.52 -9.55 -19.48
C LEU A 141 -14.52 -10.65 -19.76
N TRP A 142 -13.82 -10.60 -20.91
CA TRP A 142 -12.81 -11.58 -21.27
C TRP A 142 -11.55 -11.50 -20.41
N LEU A 143 -11.31 -10.35 -19.73
CA LEU A 143 -10.17 -10.17 -18.82
C LEU A 143 -10.51 -10.56 -17.37
N GLN A 144 -11.80 -10.72 -17.06
CA GLN A 144 -12.26 -11.11 -15.74
C GLN A 144 -12.20 -12.64 -15.56
N PRO A 145 -11.57 -13.19 -14.49
CA PRO A 145 -11.68 -14.61 -14.15
C PRO A 145 -13.11 -15.10 -13.86
N GLY A 146 -14.04 -14.15 -13.68
CA GLY A 146 -15.42 -14.39 -13.27
C GLY A 146 -15.57 -14.42 -11.75
N ILE A 147 -16.82 -14.30 -11.28
CA ILE A 147 -17.17 -14.30 -9.86
C ILE A 147 -17.85 -15.62 -9.52
N VAL A 148 -17.43 -16.29 -8.46
CA VAL A 148 -18.10 -17.49 -7.95
C VAL A 148 -19.41 -17.14 -7.24
N ASP A 149 -20.35 -18.08 -7.13
CA ASP A 149 -21.61 -17.85 -6.43
C ASP A 149 -21.37 -17.37 -4.98
N GLY A 150 -22.03 -16.27 -4.59
CA GLY A 150 -21.80 -15.59 -3.30
C GLY A 150 -20.45 -14.92 -3.16
N GLY A 151 -19.62 -14.90 -4.20
CA GLY A 151 -18.25 -14.37 -4.18
C GLY A 151 -18.14 -12.84 -4.24
N TRP A 152 -19.23 -12.10 -4.40
CA TRP A 152 -19.25 -10.65 -4.49
C TRP A 152 -20.04 -10.05 -3.32
N ASN A 153 -19.39 -9.87 -2.20
CA ASN A 153 -20.06 -9.37 -0.99
C ASN A 153 -19.32 -8.15 -0.41
N LYS A 154 -19.89 -7.55 0.64
CA LYS A 154 -19.40 -6.29 1.21
C LYS A 154 -17.92 -6.35 1.63
N GLN A 155 -17.45 -7.47 2.14
CA GLN A 155 -16.13 -7.62 2.76
C GLN A 155 -15.16 -8.47 1.95
N SER A 156 -15.61 -9.12 0.87
CA SER A 156 -14.74 -9.96 0.07
C SER A 156 -15.15 -10.08 -1.39
N ILE A 157 -14.19 -10.50 -2.20
CA ILE A 157 -14.36 -10.91 -3.61
C ILE A 157 -13.73 -12.29 -3.74
N THR A 158 -14.46 -13.23 -4.37
CA THR A 158 -13.91 -14.56 -4.70
C THR A 158 -14.07 -14.79 -6.20
N LEU A 159 -12.94 -15.06 -6.84
CA LEU A 159 -12.82 -15.18 -8.28
C LEU A 159 -12.84 -16.63 -8.75
N GLY A 160 -13.24 -16.84 -10.01
CA GLY A 160 -13.29 -18.16 -10.65
C GLY A 160 -11.93 -18.84 -10.83
N ASN A 161 -10.81 -18.09 -10.77
CA ASN A 161 -9.45 -18.66 -10.74
C ASN A 161 -9.01 -19.12 -9.34
N GLY A 162 -9.92 -19.19 -8.36
CA GLY A 162 -9.65 -19.58 -6.99
C GLY A 162 -9.02 -18.50 -6.11
N SER A 163 -8.76 -17.31 -6.66
CA SER A 163 -8.20 -16.21 -5.86
C SER A 163 -9.29 -15.47 -5.10
N ARG A 164 -8.93 -14.96 -3.92
CA ARG A 164 -9.85 -14.28 -3.00
C ARG A 164 -9.21 -13.01 -2.42
N ILE A 165 -9.99 -11.95 -2.35
CA ILE A 165 -9.65 -10.70 -1.66
C ILE A 165 -10.58 -10.54 -0.47
N ILE A 166 -10.03 -10.28 0.72
CA ILE A 166 -10.78 -10.00 1.95
C ILE A 166 -10.34 -8.67 2.54
N ALA A 167 -11.29 -7.90 3.09
CA ALA A 167 -11.04 -6.61 3.71
C ALA A 167 -11.56 -6.62 5.15
N ALA A 168 -10.70 -6.21 6.10
CA ALA A 168 -11.04 -6.16 7.52
C ALA A 168 -10.23 -5.08 8.26
N SER A 169 -10.54 -4.85 9.54
CA SER A 169 -9.67 -4.05 10.42
C SER A 169 -8.40 -4.81 10.80
N THR A 170 -7.36 -4.08 11.19
CA THR A 170 -6.10 -4.66 11.72
C THR A 170 -6.33 -5.16 13.16
N ALA A 171 -7.13 -6.20 13.30
CA ALA A 171 -7.29 -6.92 14.56
C ALA A 171 -6.62 -8.29 14.44
N SER A 172 -6.04 -8.78 15.52
CA SER A 172 -5.31 -10.05 15.55
C SER A 172 -6.13 -11.27 15.10
N SER A 173 -7.46 -11.20 15.24
CA SER A 173 -8.39 -12.25 14.85
C SER A 173 -8.87 -12.17 13.39
N ALA A 174 -8.68 -11.04 12.70
CA ALA A 174 -9.33 -10.76 11.42
C ALA A 174 -8.95 -11.73 10.29
N ILE A 175 -7.74 -12.27 10.33
CA ILE A 175 -7.20 -13.16 9.29
C ILE A 175 -6.64 -14.48 9.84
N ARG A 176 -6.91 -14.78 11.12
CA ARG A 176 -6.52 -16.08 11.71
C ARG A 176 -7.22 -17.22 10.96
N GLY A 177 -6.47 -18.25 10.65
CA GLY A 177 -6.99 -19.43 9.92
C GLY A 177 -6.96 -19.30 8.40
N TYR A 178 -6.59 -18.15 7.84
CA TYR A 178 -6.39 -18.01 6.40
C TYR A 178 -4.92 -18.20 6.01
N THR A 179 -4.69 -18.92 4.92
CA THR A 179 -3.39 -18.92 4.24
C THR A 179 -3.29 -17.66 3.39
N ILE A 180 -2.53 -16.66 3.84
CA ILE A 180 -2.40 -15.37 3.16
C ILE A 180 -1.18 -15.36 2.24
N ASN A 181 -1.40 -15.08 0.95
CA ASN A 181 -0.35 -14.94 -0.04
C ASN A 181 0.13 -13.49 -0.20
N SER A 182 -0.78 -12.53 -0.03
CA SER A 182 -0.46 -11.10 -0.06
C SER A 182 -1.21 -10.38 1.06
N LEU A 183 -0.46 -9.74 1.96
CA LEU A 183 -0.98 -8.92 3.04
C LEU A 183 -0.72 -7.46 2.71
N PHE A 184 -1.78 -6.68 2.60
CA PHE A 184 -1.72 -5.25 2.38
C PHE A 184 -2.21 -4.51 3.65
N LEU A 185 -1.34 -3.70 4.24
CA LEU A 185 -1.62 -2.91 5.44
C LEU A 185 -1.66 -1.43 5.08
N ASP A 186 -2.85 -0.81 5.13
CA ASP A 186 -3.00 0.63 4.89
C ASP A 186 -3.08 1.40 6.19
N GLU A 187 -2.49 2.58 6.20
CA GLU A 187 -2.43 3.50 7.35
C GLU A 187 -1.94 2.82 8.64
N PHE A 188 -0.93 1.94 8.50
CA PHE A 188 -0.44 1.12 9.61
C PHE A 188 0.16 1.94 10.76
N ALA A 189 0.70 3.13 10.48
CA ALA A 189 1.17 4.05 11.52
C ALA A 189 0.06 4.55 12.47
N PHE A 190 -1.21 4.40 12.10
CA PHE A 190 -2.36 4.81 12.92
C PHE A 190 -2.96 3.65 13.72
N VAL A 191 -2.44 2.45 13.56
CA VAL A 191 -2.85 1.29 14.39
C VAL A 191 -2.27 1.48 15.79
N PRO A 192 -3.07 1.33 16.87
CA PRO A 192 -2.55 1.42 18.24
C PRO A 192 -1.36 0.48 18.45
N PRO A 193 -0.29 0.91 19.15
CA PRO A 193 0.96 0.17 19.25
C PRO A 193 0.80 -1.27 19.73
N GLN A 194 -0.02 -1.50 20.75
CA GLN A 194 -0.27 -2.85 21.30
C GLN A 194 -0.95 -3.77 20.27
N ILE A 195 -1.92 -3.24 19.51
CA ILE A 195 -2.61 -3.98 18.45
C ILE A 195 -1.64 -4.27 17.29
N ALA A 196 -0.82 -3.29 16.91
CA ALA A 196 0.17 -3.46 15.84
C ALA A 196 1.20 -4.54 16.20
N GLU A 197 1.70 -4.55 17.43
CA GLU A 197 2.65 -5.53 17.92
C GLU A 197 2.03 -6.94 17.98
N GLU A 198 0.85 -7.09 18.62
CA GLU A 198 0.13 -8.36 18.69
C GLU A 198 -0.17 -8.92 17.29
N PHE A 199 -0.61 -8.05 16.39
CA PHE A 199 -0.90 -8.40 15.00
C PHE A 199 0.37 -8.90 14.29
N MET A 200 1.46 -8.15 14.36
CA MET A 200 2.71 -8.55 13.72
C MET A 200 3.25 -9.86 14.30
N ASN A 201 3.19 -10.06 15.60
CA ASN A 201 3.64 -11.31 16.25
C ASN A 201 2.79 -12.52 15.83
N SER A 202 1.49 -12.33 15.59
CA SER A 202 0.58 -13.44 15.21
C SER A 202 0.54 -13.71 13.70
N VAL A 203 0.64 -12.69 12.87
CA VAL A 203 0.41 -12.79 11.41
C VAL A 203 1.71 -12.88 10.63
N TYR A 204 2.74 -12.15 11.04
CA TYR A 204 4.03 -12.13 10.33
C TYR A 204 4.64 -13.53 10.12
N PRO A 205 4.71 -14.43 11.12
CA PRO A 205 5.25 -15.78 10.92
C PRO A 205 4.48 -16.56 9.87
N THR A 206 3.14 -16.45 9.86
CA THR A 206 2.27 -17.18 8.93
C THR A 206 2.51 -16.73 7.49
N VAL A 207 2.58 -15.42 7.25
CA VAL A 207 2.80 -14.88 5.90
C VAL A 207 4.28 -15.04 5.49
N SER A 208 5.21 -14.84 6.42
CA SER A 208 6.65 -14.85 6.11
C SER A 208 7.18 -16.24 5.75
N SER A 209 6.53 -17.32 6.18
CA SER A 209 6.91 -18.71 5.87
C SER A 209 6.81 -19.06 4.37
N GLY A 210 5.90 -18.42 3.63
CA GLY A 210 5.74 -18.66 2.19
C GLY A 210 6.86 -18.04 1.37
N LYS A 211 7.44 -18.76 0.41
CA LYS A 211 8.54 -18.24 -0.45
C LYS A 211 8.12 -17.03 -1.30
N THR A 212 6.89 -17.02 -1.80
CA THR A 212 6.35 -15.99 -2.71
C THR A 212 5.34 -15.04 -2.05
N SER A 213 5.12 -15.20 -0.75
CA SER A 213 4.19 -14.34 -0.02
C SER A 213 4.72 -12.91 0.09
N LYS A 214 3.81 -11.96 0.15
CA LYS A 214 4.09 -10.52 0.18
C LYS A 214 3.49 -9.88 1.43
N ILE A 215 4.23 -8.94 2.02
CA ILE A 215 3.70 -7.99 3.00
C ILE A 215 4.00 -6.59 2.47
N ILE A 216 2.97 -5.80 2.30
CA ILE A 216 3.06 -4.42 1.79
C ILE A 216 2.44 -3.52 2.85
N ILE A 217 3.24 -2.65 3.42
CA ILE A 217 2.82 -1.68 4.44
C ILE A 217 2.87 -0.29 3.82
N VAL A 218 1.77 0.44 3.87
CA VAL A 218 1.70 1.81 3.33
C VAL A 218 1.13 2.73 4.41
N SER A 219 1.78 3.85 4.68
CA SER A 219 1.26 4.83 5.63
C SER A 219 1.82 6.23 5.42
N THR A 220 1.07 7.25 5.88
CA THR A 220 1.66 8.51 6.32
C THR A 220 2.28 8.30 7.71
N PRO A 221 3.28 9.12 8.13
CA PRO A 221 3.90 8.98 9.43
C PRO A 221 2.94 9.40 10.55
N ASN A 222 3.02 8.74 11.70
CA ASN A 222 2.26 9.10 12.89
C ASN A 222 3.09 8.86 14.16
N GLY A 223 4.14 9.66 14.36
CA GLY A 223 5.05 9.53 15.49
C GLY A 223 5.99 8.33 15.39
N MET A 224 6.69 8.03 16.49
CA MET A 224 7.71 6.97 16.59
C MET A 224 7.07 5.69 17.12
N ASN A 225 6.28 5.04 16.30
CA ASN A 225 5.51 3.84 16.63
C ASN A 225 6.08 2.60 15.93
N HIS A 226 5.31 1.51 15.90
CA HIS A 226 5.74 0.25 15.29
C HIS A 226 6.07 0.39 13.78
N PHE A 227 5.28 1.19 13.02
CA PHE A 227 5.57 1.51 11.62
C PHE A 227 6.93 2.21 11.47
N TYR A 228 7.21 3.17 12.35
CA TYR A 228 8.49 3.87 12.37
C TYR A 228 9.66 2.91 12.60
N ASN A 229 9.54 2.00 13.56
CA ASN A 229 10.60 1.01 13.85
C ASN A 229 10.86 0.12 12.64
N ILE A 230 9.83 -0.42 11.99
CA ILE A 230 9.98 -1.21 10.75
C ILE A 230 10.65 -0.38 9.65
N TRP A 231 10.24 0.90 9.50
CA TRP A 231 10.79 1.82 8.51
C TRP A 231 12.28 2.07 8.73
N ILE A 232 12.70 2.38 9.94
CA ILE A 232 14.11 2.62 10.28
C ILE A 232 14.96 1.38 10.05
N ASP A 233 14.48 0.23 10.47
CA ASP A 233 15.19 -1.04 10.27
C ASP A 233 15.26 -1.38 8.77
N ALA A 234 14.26 -1.04 7.97
CA ALA A 234 14.32 -1.20 6.51
C ALA A 234 15.39 -0.31 5.87
N ILE A 235 15.44 0.99 6.24
CA ILE A 235 16.50 1.91 5.75
C ILE A 235 17.90 1.43 6.14
N ARG A 236 18.04 0.89 7.36
CA ARG A 236 19.32 0.35 7.87
C ARG A 236 19.65 -1.04 7.31
N GLY A 237 18.78 -1.62 6.48
CA GLY A 237 18.95 -2.96 5.93
C GLY A 237 18.81 -4.11 6.92
N LYS A 238 18.24 -3.85 8.11
CA LYS A 238 18.12 -4.84 9.20
C LYS A 238 16.96 -5.82 9.03
N ASN A 239 16.00 -5.51 8.18
CA ASN A 239 14.83 -6.36 7.96
C ASN A 239 14.61 -6.68 6.47
N SER A 240 13.62 -7.50 6.17
CA SER A 240 13.29 -7.97 4.81
C SER A 240 12.42 -7.00 4.01
N TYR A 241 12.22 -5.77 4.48
CA TYR A 241 11.42 -4.77 3.77
C TYR A 241 12.30 -3.90 2.87
N PHE A 242 11.81 -3.65 1.65
CA PHE A 242 12.33 -2.61 0.77
C PHE A 242 11.66 -1.28 1.12
N PRO A 243 12.41 -0.23 1.50
CA PRO A 243 11.83 1.06 1.86
C PRO A 243 11.59 1.92 0.62
N VAL A 244 10.36 2.39 0.43
CA VAL A 244 9.99 3.39 -0.58
C VAL A 244 9.53 4.66 0.11
N LYS A 245 10.22 5.76 -0.11
CA LYS A 245 9.78 7.09 0.31
C LYS A 245 9.24 7.85 -0.90
N ILE A 246 8.05 8.40 -0.77
CA ILE A 246 7.46 9.34 -1.72
C ILE A 246 7.53 10.73 -1.11
N ASN A 247 8.00 11.70 -1.88
CA ASN A 247 8.08 13.07 -1.44
C ASN A 247 6.90 13.89 -1.98
N TRP A 248 6.48 14.90 -1.23
CA TRP A 248 5.32 15.72 -1.61
C TRP A 248 5.49 16.44 -2.93
N TRP A 249 6.71 16.83 -3.28
CA TRP A 249 7.03 17.53 -4.53
C TRP A 249 7.10 16.64 -5.77
N GLU A 250 7.06 15.32 -5.63
CA GLU A 250 6.96 14.39 -6.74
C GLU A 250 5.54 14.37 -7.35
N VAL A 251 4.56 14.93 -6.64
CA VAL A 251 3.19 15.05 -7.11
C VAL A 251 3.06 16.26 -8.05
N PRO A 252 2.61 16.07 -9.30
CA PRO A 252 2.42 17.18 -10.23
C PRO A 252 1.53 18.29 -9.66
N GLY A 253 1.96 19.56 -9.86
CA GLY A 253 1.24 20.72 -9.37
C GLY A 253 1.52 21.10 -7.91
N ARG A 254 2.37 20.35 -7.19
CA ARG A 254 2.80 20.71 -5.84
C ARG A 254 4.14 21.43 -5.87
N ASP A 255 4.10 22.72 -5.60
CA ASP A 255 5.24 23.61 -5.53
C ASP A 255 5.35 24.30 -4.16
N ASP A 256 6.22 25.29 -4.04
CA ASP A 256 6.37 26.07 -2.80
C ASP A 256 5.11 26.91 -2.47
N ASN A 257 4.28 27.28 -3.44
CA ASN A 257 3.02 27.96 -3.18
C ASN A 257 2.02 27.03 -2.54
N PHE A 258 1.90 25.80 -3.04
CA PHE A 258 1.12 24.73 -2.40
C PHE A 258 1.55 24.53 -0.94
N LYS A 259 2.86 24.42 -0.68
CA LYS A 259 3.40 24.32 0.69
C LYS A 259 2.98 25.49 1.56
N LYS A 260 3.18 26.73 1.08
CA LYS A 260 2.80 27.94 1.83
C LYS A 260 1.32 28.00 2.13
N GLU A 261 0.48 27.60 1.18
CA GLU A 261 -0.97 27.57 1.34
C GLU A 261 -1.41 26.55 2.42
N ILE A 262 -0.88 25.33 2.38
CA ILE A 262 -1.19 24.31 3.39
C ILE A 262 -0.72 24.76 4.78
N ILE A 263 0.49 25.30 4.90
CA ILE A 263 1.01 25.81 6.18
C ILE A 263 0.12 26.94 6.71
N ARG A 264 -0.31 27.86 5.85
CA ARG A 264 -1.20 28.96 6.22
C ARG A 264 -2.56 28.46 6.73
N ASN A 265 -3.14 27.45 6.09
CA ASN A 265 -4.48 26.97 6.40
C ASN A 265 -4.53 25.93 7.52
N GLN A 266 -3.48 25.10 7.68
CA GLN A 266 -3.46 23.97 8.60
C GLN A 266 -2.32 23.99 9.63
N GLY A 267 -1.38 24.92 9.47
CA GLY A 267 -0.21 25.06 10.34
C GLY A 267 0.95 24.13 9.98
N ILE A 268 2.12 24.47 10.50
CA ILE A 268 3.39 23.77 10.22
C ILE A 268 3.40 22.34 10.75
N THR A 269 2.74 22.06 11.87
CA THR A 269 2.67 20.71 12.45
C THR A 269 1.91 19.76 11.54
N SER A 270 0.76 20.19 11.01
CA SER A 270 -0.01 19.42 10.03
C SER A 270 0.78 19.19 8.74
N TRP A 271 1.46 20.23 8.23
CA TRP A 271 2.35 20.10 7.08
C TRP A 271 3.40 19.02 7.29
N ASN A 272 4.09 19.06 8.41
CA ASN A 272 5.17 18.12 8.71
C ASN A 272 4.68 16.67 8.80
N GLN A 273 3.52 16.45 9.42
CA GLN A 273 2.94 15.13 9.56
C GLN A 273 2.38 14.60 8.23
N GLU A 274 1.63 15.41 7.51
CA GLU A 274 0.78 14.93 6.42
C GLU A 274 1.47 15.00 5.04
N TYR A 275 2.43 15.91 4.87
CA TYR A 275 3.07 16.15 3.59
C TYR A 275 4.59 15.98 3.62
N ASN A 276 5.28 16.53 4.60
CA ASN A 276 6.74 16.52 4.63
C ASN A 276 7.33 15.14 4.99
N CYS A 277 6.56 14.31 5.71
CA CYS A 277 6.96 12.97 6.11
C CYS A 277 8.40 12.98 6.66
N PHE A 278 8.63 13.60 7.82
CA PHE A 278 9.96 13.72 8.41
C PHE A 278 10.71 12.39 8.39
N SER A 279 11.91 12.41 7.82
CA SER A 279 12.83 11.29 7.96
C SER A 279 13.64 11.49 9.25
N THR A 280 14.15 10.40 9.78
CA THR A 280 15.10 10.41 10.93
C THR A 280 16.34 11.25 10.69
N HIS A 281 16.68 11.50 9.43
CA HIS A 281 17.78 12.35 9.01
C HIS A 281 17.37 13.83 8.86
N SER A 282 16.08 14.17 9.07
CA SER A 282 15.64 15.56 9.07
C SER A 282 16.21 16.26 10.30
N ASN A 283 16.84 17.41 10.08
CA ASN A 283 17.34 18.24 11.17
C ASN A 283 16.18 18.97 11.84
N VAL A 284 16.19 18.99 13.15
CA VAL A 284 15.31 19.78 14.00
C VAL A 284 16.16 20.70 14.89
N ASN A 285 15.72 21.93 15.05
CA ASN A 285 16.36 22.86 15.95
C ASN A 285 15.77 22.68 17.35
N ILE A 286 16.57 22.27 18.29
CA ILE A 286 16.23 22.18 19.70
C ILE A 286 16.79 23.38 20.44
N ARG A 287 16.00 23.98 21.35
CA ARG A 287 16.46 25.07 22.19
C ARG A 287 16.63 24.57 23.62
N ASN A 288 17.82 24.76 24.16
CA ASN A 288 18.06 24.52 25.57
C ASN A 288 17.26 25.53 26.41
N LYS A 289 16.46 25.03 27.34
CA LYS A 289 15.57 25.88 28.18
C LYS A 289 16.35 26.73 29.19
N GLU A 290 17.53 26.28 29.62
CA GLU A 290 18.32 26.96 30.65
C GLU A 290 19.17 28.09 30.08
N ASN A 291 19.84 27.88 28.96
CA ASN A 291 20.78 28.87 28.39
C ASN A 291 20.33 29.45 27.06
N GLY A 292 19.20 29.02 26.51
CA GLY A 292 18.63 29.56 25.27
C GLY A 292 19.36 29.14 23.99
N LEU A 293 20.44 28.35 24.06
CA LEU A 293 21.22 27.93 22.90
C LEU A 293 20.38 27.03 21.99
N ILE A 294 20.45 27.30 20.70
CA ILE A 294 19.80 26.50 19.66
C ILE A 294 20.84 25.55 19.03
N LYS A 295 20.52 24.27 19.04
CA LYS A 295 21.32 23.23 18.39
C LYS A 295 20.48 22.55 17.31
N SER A 296 21.05 22.38 16.13
CA SER A 296 20.46 21.55 15.08
C SER A 296 20.89 20.10 15.30
N VAL A 297 19.90 19.20 15.46
CA VAL A 297 20.12 17.77 15.61
C VAL A 297 19.19 17.01 14.67
N THR A 298 19.56 15.80 14.29
CA THR A 298 18.65 14.95 13.53
C THR A 298 17.55 14.40 14.44
N VAL A 299 16.41 14.06 13.86
CA VAL A 299 15.32 13.40 14.59
C VAL A 299 15.81 12.13 15.27
N ASN A 300 16.74 11.40 14.64
CA ASN A 300 17.33 10.19 15.21
C ASN A 300 18.20 10.48 16.44
N GLU A 301 19.06 11.52 16.38
CA GLU A 301 19.87 11.94 17.55
C GLU A 301 18.98 12.39 18.71
N LEU A 302 17.88 13.10 18.41
CA LEU A 302 16.92 13.51 19.42
C LEU A 302 16.23 12.31 20.08
N TRP A 303 15.90 11.29 19.30
CA TRP A 303 15.30 10.04 19.79
C TRP A 303 16.26 9.23 20.68
N GLU A 304 17.50 9.05 20.22
CA GLU A 304 18.55 8.36 20.99
C GLU A 304 18.85 9.08 22.30
N PHE A 305 18.81 10.42 22.29
CA PHE A 305 18.98 11.23 23.49
C PHE A 305 17.80 11.05 24.47
N GLY A 306 16.56 11.03 23.94
CA GLY A 306 15.36 10.79 24.76
C GLY A 306 15.39 9.43 25.45
N ASN A 307 15.70 8.35 24.72
CA ASN A 307 15.74 7.00 25.30
C ASN A 307 16.80 6.86 26.40
N LYS A 308 17.96 7.50 26.26
CA LYS A 308 18.99 7.50 27.32
C LYS A 308 18.56 8.19 28.62
N ILE A 309 17.52 9.05 28.57
CA ILE A 309 16.98 9.73 29.75
C ILE A 309 15.92 8.85 30.44
N PHE A 310 15.17 8.04 29.69
CA PHE A 310 14.10 7.19 30.22
C PHE A 310 14.59 5.81 30.70
N ASP A 311 15.76 5.37 30.29
CA ASP A 311 16.40 4.12 30.76
C ASP A 311 17.22 4.29 32.07
N LYS A 312 17.10 5.44 32.71
CA LYS A 312 17.62 5.73 34.05
C LYS A 312 16.47 5.97 35.02
#